data_06e1e96be8bbc3abf9ce852bcc8aea24
#
_entry.id   06e1e96be8bbc3abf9ce852bcc8aea24
#
_cell.length_a   1.000
_cell.length_b   1.000
_cell.length_c   1.000
_cell.angle_alpha   90.00
_cell.angle_beta   90.00
_cell.angle_gamma   90.00
#
_symmetry.space_group_name_H-M   'P 1'
#
loop_
_entity.id
_entity.type
_entity.pdbx_description
1 polymer ?
#
loop_
_entity_poly.entity_id
_entity_poly.type
_entity_poly.pdbx_seq_one_letter_code
_entity_poly.pdbx_strand_id
1 'polypeptide(L)'
;QRGVRPLIWYNSSVGWVNGAPGPKYRLNKPEDREREFDWCERMGVAGVKIDFFSGDNQLNMDYCIDLLECAARHHLLVNFHGATVPRGWQRTYPNLMTTEGVYGAEWYNNVPTFTERAASHNATLPFTRNVIGPMDYTPCTFSDSQHPHITTCGHELALTVLFESGLQHLPD
;
A
#
# COMPACT_ATOMS: atom_id res chain seq x y z
N GLN A 1 14.79 -19.42 -11.79
CA GLN A 1 14.04 -18.57 -10.84
C GLN A 1 14.89 -18.39 -9.59
N ARG A 2 15.03 -17.14 -9.10
CA ARG A 2 15.89 -16.80 -7.94
C ARG A 2 15.14 -16.85 -6.60
N GLY A 3 13.99 -17.52 -6.53
CA GLY A 3 13.18 -17.58 -5.32
C GLY A 3 12.41 -16.30 -4.96
N VAL A 4 12.42 -15.30 -5.85
CA VAL A 4 11.67 -14.06 -5.68
C VAL A 4 10.31 -14.18 -6.34
N ARG A 5 9.25 -13.78 -5.64
CA ARG A 5 7.88 -13.79 -6.15
C ARG A 5 7.39 -12.35 -6.34
N PRO A 6 6.82 -12.00 -7.50
CA PRO A 6 6.37 -10.63 -7.77
C PRO A 6 5.05 -10.30 -7.06
N LEU A 7 4.85 -9.01 -6.77
CA LEU A 7 3.53 -8.43 -6.56
C LEU A 7 3.18 -7.60 -7.80
N ILE A 8 1.90 -7.60 -8.19
CA ILE A 8 1.41 -6.79 -9.31
C ILE A 8 0.64 -5.59 -8.80
N TRP A 9 0.95 -4.44 -9.34
CA TRP A 9 0.27 -3.19 -9.03
C TRP A 9 -0.96 -2.99 -9.92
N TYR A 10 -2.08 -2.55 -9.33
CA TYR A 10 -3.33 -2.22 -10.02
C TYR A 10 -3.85 -0.87 -9.56
N ASN A 11 -4.43 -0.11 -10.50
CA ASN A 11 -5.31 0.98 -10.17
C ASN A 11 -6.69 0.41 -9.80
N SER A 12 -7.23 0.80 -8.64
CA SER A 12 -8.57 0.37 -8.20
C SER A 12 -9.67 0.81 -9.17
N SER A 13 -9.41 1.89 -9.92
CA SER A 13 -10.33 2.50 -10.91
C SER A 13 -11.65 3.01 -10.32
N VAL A 14 -11.65 3.34 -9.04
CA VAL A 14 -12.78 4.02 -8.37
C VAL A 14 -12.41 5.40 -7.82
N GLY A 15 -11.10 5.71 -7.72
CA GLY A 15 -10.58 7.02 -7.32
C GLY A 15 -9.96 7.79 -8.48
N TRP A 16 -8.66 8.09 -8.36
CA TRP A 16 -7.92 8.79 -9.42
C TRP A 16 -7.70 7.86 -10.63
N VAL A 17 -8.42 8.14 -11.71
CA VAL A 17 -8.39 7.35 -12.94
C VAL A 17 -7.86 8.17 -14.13
N ASN A 18 -8.31 9.42 -14.26
CA ASN A 18 -7.87 10.30 -15.35
C ASN A 18 -6.41 10.71 -15.15
N GLY A 19 -5.56 10.41 -16.14
CA GLY A 19 -4.13 10.67 -16.06
C GLY A 19 -3.33 9.74 -15.15
N ALA A 20 -3.99 8.91 -14.34
CA ALA A 20 -3.32 7.96 -13.47
C ALA A 20 -2.72 6.77 -14.25
N PRO A 21 -1.66 6.13 -13.72
CA PRO A 21 -1.11 4.92 -14.33
C PRO A 21 -2.10 3.75 -14.34
N GLY A 22 -1.85 2.77 -15.20
CA GLY A 22 -2.60 1.48 -15.30
C GLY A 22 -1.77 0.31 -14.78
N PRO A 23 -2.35 -0.89 -14.79
CA PRO A 23 -3.62 -1.28 -15.43
C PRO A 23 -4.86 -0.77 -14.71
N LYS A 24 -5.88 -0.42 -15.48
CA LYS A 24 -7.16 0.13 -15.01
C LYS A 24 -8.31 -0.79 -15.39
N TYR A 25 -9.43 -0.69 -14.66
CA TYR A 25 -10.68 -1.41 -14.93
C TYR A 25 -10.56 -2.94 -14.96
N ARG A 26 -9.54 -3.50 -14.29
CA ARG A 26 -9.32 -4.94 -14.22
C ARG A 26 -10.06 -5.59 -13.05
N LEU A 27 -10.37 -4.82 -12.00
CA LEU A 27 -10.85 -5.35 -10.74
C LEU A 27 -12.27 -4.91 -10.37
N ASN A 28 -12.87 -3.97 -11.12
CA ASN A 28 -14.14 -3.34 -10.76
C ASN A 28 -15.33 -4.29 -10.80
N LYS A 29 -15.38 -5.17 -11.80
CA LYS A 29 -16.45 -6.15 -11.93
C LYS A 29 -16.04 -7.47 -11.29
N PRO A 30 -16.95 -8.16 -10.60
CA PRO A 30 -16.63 -9.44 -9.97
C PRO A 30 -16.01 -10.46 -10.93
N GLU A 31 -16.59 -10.61 -12.13
CA GLU A 31 -16.12 -11.55 -13.15
C GLU A 31 -14.76 -11.20 -13.73
N ASP A 32 -14.44 -9.91 -13.86
CA ASP A 32 -13.13 -9.45 -14.34
C ASP A 32 -12.07 -9.67 -13.27
N ARG A 33 -12.39 -9.33 -12.02
CA ARG A 33 -11.54 -9.55 -10.85
C ARG A 33 -11.19 -11.03 -10.64
N GLU A 34 -12.21 -11.90 -10.75
CA GLU A 34 -12.01 -13.34 -10.62
C GLU A 34 -11.04 -13.87 -11.69
N ARG A 35 -11.20 -13.46 -12.96
CA ARG A 35 -10.28 -13.84 -14.05
C ARG A 35 -8.88 -13.32 -13.86
N GLU A 36 -8.75 -12.08 -13.39
CA GLU A 36 -7.45 -11.43 -13.19
C GLU A 36 -6.68 -12.11 -12.05
N PHE A 37 -7.34 -12.42 -10.94
CA PHE A 37 -6.71 -13.08 -9.81
C PHE A 37 -6.42 -14.55 -10.06
N ASP A 38 -7.28 -15.27 -10.78
CA ASP A 38 -6.95 -16.61 -11.29
C ASP A 38 -5.69 -16.61 -12.17
N TRP A 39 -5.56 -15.62 -13.03
CA TRP A 39 -4.35 -15.45 -13.83
C TRP A 39 -3.12 -15.18 -12.95
N CYS A 40 -3.22 -14.30 -11.96
CA CYS A 40 -2.14 -14.02 -11.01
C CYS A 40 -1.67 -15.30 -10.30
N GLU A 41 -2.62 -16.09 -9.79
CA GLU A 41 -2.34 -17.36 -9.10
C GLU A 41 -1.60 -18.34 -10.03
N ARG A 42 -2.11 -18.56 -11.23
CA ARG A 42 -1.48 -19.47 -12.23
C ARG A 42 -0.08 -19.01 -12.64
N MET A 43 0.18 -17.71 -12.65
CA MET A 43 1.50 -17.14 -12.96
C MET A 43 2.46 -17.17 -11.77
N GLY A 44 2.03 -17.60 -10.60
CA GLY A 44 2.84 -17.65 -9.38
C GLY A 44 3.13 -16.29 -8.76
N VAL A 45 2.27 -15.32 -9.00
CA VAL A 45 2.31 -14.00 -8.36
C VAL A 45 2.03 -14.18 -6.86
N ALA A 46 2.78 -13.48 -6.00
CA ALA A 46 2.61 -13.59 -4.55
C ALA A 46 1.43 -12.76 -4.02
N GLY A 47 1.12 -11.67 -4.69
CA GLY A 47 0.07 -10.77 -4.24
C GLY A 47 -0.13 -9.57 -5.15
N VAL A 48 -1.00 -8.68 -4.71
CA VAL A 48 -1.38 -7.48 -5.45
C VAL A 48 -1.29 -6.24 -4.57
N LYS A 49 -0.81 -5.14 -5.17
CA LYS A 49 -0.89 -3.80 -4.61
C LYS A 49 -1.98 -3.06 -5.38
N ILE A 50 -3.02 -2.61 -4.68
CA ILE A 50 -4.17 -1.95 -5.28
C ILE A 50 -4.25 -0.52 -4.76
N ASP A 51 -4.28 0.45 -5.67
CA ASP A 51 -4.08 1.85 -5.38
C ASP A 51 -5.21 2.76 -5.85
N PHE A 52 -5.25 3.99 -5.33
CA PHE A 52 -6.15 5.06 -5.76
C PHE A 52 -7.64 4.83 -5.50
N PHE A 53 -8.00 4.45 -4.28
CA PHE A 53 -9.39 4.40 -3.84
C PHE A 53 -9.98 5.80 -3.65
N SER A 54 -11.31 5.93 -3.69
CA SER A 54 -12.03 7.22 -3.72
C SER A 54 -12.49 7.73 -2.35
N GLY A 55 -11.95 7.22 -1.25
CA GLY A 55 -12.30 7.65 0.11
C GLY A 55 -13.02 6.60 0.94
N ASP A 56 -13.71 7.03 1.99
CA ASP A 56 -14.19 6.20 3.09
C ASP A 56 -15.70 5.93 3.06
N ASN A 57 -16.34 6.03 1.89
CA ASN A 57 -17.76 5.72 1.75
C ASN A 57 -18.02 4.19 1.74
N GLN A 58 -19.27 3.80 1.97
CA GLN A 58 -19.68 2.40 2.06
C GLN A 58 -19.30 1.58 0.82
N LEU A 59 -19.48 2.16 -0.37
CA LEU A 59 -19.15 1.45 -1.62
C LEU A 59 -17.66 1.09 -1.70
N ASN A 60 -16.77 1.98 -1.25
CA ASN A 60 -15.34 1.67 -1.20
C ASN A 60 -15.02 0.61 -0.15
N MET A 61 -15.66 0.67 1.01
CA MET A 61 -15.47 -0.34 2.06
C MET A 61 -15.90 -1.72 1.57
N ASP A 62 -17.07 -1.82 0.96
CA ASP A 62 -17.57 -3.07 0.39
C ASP A 62 -16.63 -3.59 -0.72
N TYR A 63 -16.17 -2.69 -1.59
CA TYR A 63 -15.23 -3.03 -2.65
C TYR A 63 -13.90 -3.55 -2.10
N CYS A 64 -13.36 -2.94 -1.05
CA CYS A 64 -12.15 -3.44 -0.40
C CYS A 64 -12.34 -4.85 0.17
N ILE A 65 -13.49 -5.12 0.81
CA ILE A 65 -13.81 -6.44 1.34
C ILE A 65 -13.93 -7.46 0.20
N ASP A 66 -14.64 -7.13 -0.87
CA ASP A 66 -14.76 -7.98 -2.06
C ASP A 66 -13.39 -8.33 -2.68
N LEU A 67 -12.48 -7.34 -2.73
CA LEU A 67 -11.11 -7.56 -3.21
C LEU A 67 -10.35 -8.53 -2.31
N LEU A 68 -10.45 -8.37 -0.99
CA LEU A 68 -9.78 -9.24 -0.01
C LEU A 68 -10.29 -10.68 -0.10
N GLU A 69 -11.61 -10.87 -0.18
CA GLU A 69 -12.22 -12.19 -0.30
C GLU A 69 -11.85 -12.89 -1.61
N CYS A 70 -11.89 -12.16 -2.72
CA CYS A 70 -11.48 -12.70 -4.01
C CYS A 70 -9.98 -13.06 -4.01
N ALA A 71 -9.12 -12.17 -3.53
CA ALA A 71 -7.69 -12.42 -3.43
C ALA A 71 -7.37 -13.63 -2.53
N ALA A 72 -8.10 -13.80 -1.43
CA ALA A 72 -7.93 -14.95 -0.53
C ALA A 72 -8.26 -16.27 -1.23
N ARG A 73 -9.31 -16.33 -2.05
CA ARG A 73 -9.65 -17.53 -2.84
C ARG A 73 -8.55 -17.92 -3.81
N HIS A 74 -7.78 -16.94 -4.31
CA HIS A 74 -6.66 -17.13 -5.24
C HIS A 74 -5.28 -17.11 -4.57
N HIS A 75 -5.23 -17.27 -3.25
CA HIS A 75 -3.98 -17.33 -2.46
C HIS A 75 -3.07 -16.12 -2.66
N LEU A 76 -3.65 -14.93 -2.88
CA LEU A 76 -2.92 -13.68 -3.10
C LEU A 76 -2.88 -12.82 -1.84
N LEU A 77 -1.69 -12.30 -1.54
CA LEU A 77 -1.50 -11.25 -0.55
C LEU A 77 -1.98 -9.91 -1.10
N VAL A 78 -2.43 -9.02 -0.23
CA VAL A 78 -2.97 -7.72 -0.61
C VAL A 78 -2.26 -6.60 0.15
N ASN A 79 -1.92 -5.53 -0.58
CA ASN A 79 -1.52 -4.25 -0.04
C ASN A 79 -2.42 -3.16 -0.64
N PHE A 80 -3.06 -2.35 0.19
CA PHE A 80 -3.86 -1.20 -0.24
C PHE A 80 -3.09 0.10 -0.13
N HIS A 81 -3.06 0.87 -1.22
CA HIS A 81 -2.54 2.23 -1.29
C HIS A 81 -3.62 3.22 -1.72
N GLY A 82 -3.40 4.52 -1.51
CA GLY A 82 -4.42 5.52 -1.76
C GLY A 82 -5.76 5.15 -1.12
N ALA A 83 -5.73 4.52 0.04
CA ALA A 83 -6.85 3.85 0.66
C ALA A 83 -7.15 4.44 2.05
N THR A 84 -8.28 4.00 2.63
CA THR A 84 -8.63 4.33 4.01
C THR A 84 -7.56 3.85 5.01
N VAL A 85 -7.54 4.45 6.19
CA VAL A 85 -6.80 3.89 7.32
C VAL A 85 -7.33 2.50 7.71
N PRO A 86 -6.52 1.64 8.35
CA PRO A 86 -6.96 0.30 8.75
C PRO A 86 -8.27 0.31 9.54
N ARG A 87 -9.15 -0.64 9.19
CA ARG A 87 -10.46 -0.85 9.82
C ARG A 87 -10.54 -2.16 10.61
N GLY A 88 -9.39 -2.78 10.91
CA GLY A 88 -9.32 -4.06 11.57
C GLY A 88 -9.48 -5.27 10.63
N TRP A 89 -9.58 -5.04 9.32
CA TRP A 89 -9.77 -6.10 8.33
C TRP A 89 -8.65 -7.15 8.33
N GLN A 90 -7.42 -6.79 8.66
CA GLN A 90 -6.29 -7.71 8.78
C GLN A 90 -6.51 -8.81 9.83
N ARG A 91 -7.46 -8.63 10.75
CA ARG A 91 -7.85 -9.66 11.73
C ARG A 91 -8.84 -10.68 11.17
N THR A 92 -9.61 -10.27 10.17
CA THR A 92 -10.60 -11.12 9.48
C THR A 92 -10.01 -11.71 8.20
N TYR A 93 -9.22 -10.91 7.50
CA TYR A 93 -8.61 -11.25 6.20
C TYR A 93 -7.08 -11.27 6.35
N PRO A 94 -6.49 -12.43 6.72
CA PRO A 94 -5.05 -12.52 6.99
C PRO A 94 -4.17 -12.33 5.75
N ASN A 95 -4.74 -12.32 4.56
CA ASN A 95 -4.07 -11.98 3.32
C ASN A 95 -3.90 -10.46 3.13
N LEU A 96 -4.55 -9.61 3.92
CA LEU A 96 -4.25 -8.18 3.98
C LEU A 96 -2.99 -7.94 4.79
N MET A 97 -1.89 -7.71 4.10
CA MET A 97 -0.57 -7.56 4.72
C MET A 97 -0.35 -6.19 5.30
N THR A 98 -0.81 -5.15 4.60
CA THR A 98 -0.56 -3.77 4.99
C THR A 98 -1.47 -2.81 4.22
N THR A 99 -1.58 -1.60 4.72
CA THR A 99 -2.33 -0.50 4.09
C THR A 99 -1.53 0.78 4.23
N GLU A 100 -1.45 1.59 3.19
CA GLU A 100 -0.81 2.90 3.28
C GLU A 100 -1.55 3.79 4.30
N GLY A 101 -2.64 4.44 3.91
CA GLY A 101 -3.46 5.30 4.77
C GLY A 101 -2.65 6.29 5.64
N VAL A 102 -1.57 6.85 5.07
CA VAL A 102 -0.62 7.74 5.73
C VAL A 102 0.10 8.59 4.68
N TYR A 103 0.63 9.73 5.06
CA TYR A 103 1.66 10.39 4.28
C TYR A 103 2.97 9.63 4.46
N GLY A 104 3.28 8.73 3.52
CA GLY A 104 4.50 7.92 3.51
C GLY A 104 5.69 8.64 2.89
N ALA A 105 6.81 7.93 2.75
CA ALA A 105 8.06 8.53 2.25
C ALA A 105 7.97 9.00 0.79
N GLU A 106 7.03 8.51 -0.02
CA GLU A 106 6.82 9.02 -1.39
C GLU A 106 6.52 10.54 -1.42
N TRP A 107 6.01 11.10 -0.32
CA TRP A 107 5.71 12.52 -0.20
C TRP A 107 6.97 13.39 -0.12
N TYR A 108 8.16 12.82 0.13
CA TYR A 108 9.43 13.53 -0.06
C TYR A 108 9.59 14.02 -1.51
N ASN A 109 9.04 13.28 -2.47
CA ASN A 109 9.08 13.65 -3.88
C ASN A 109 7.97 14.61 -4.28
N ASN A 110 6.81 14.55 -3.62
CA ASN A 110 5.60 15.22 -4.07
C ASN A 110 5.37 16.59 -3.40
N VAL A 111 5.86 16.78 -2.17
CA VAL A 111 5.59 17.98 -1.37
C VAL A 111 6.86 18.47 -0.66
N PRO A 112 7.45 19.61 -1.09
CA PRO A 112 8.69 20.12 -0.48
C PRO A 112 8.60 20.32 1.03
N THR A 113 7.47 20.80 1.52
CA THR A 113 7.25 21.04 2.96
C THR A 113 7.13 19.76 3.79
N PHE A 114 6.97 18.61 3.17
CA PHE A 114 6.92 17.34 3.87
C PHE A 114 8.28 16.98 4.46
N THR A 115 9.36 17.23 3.73
CA THR A 115 10.73 17.01 4.20
C THR A 115 11.00 17.69 5.53
N GLU A 116 10.55 18.95 5.70
CA GLU A 116 10.71 19.71 6.94
C GLU A 116 9.96 19.11 8.13
N ARG A 117 8.85 18.40 7.87
CA ARG A 117 7.98 17.82 8.90
C ARG A 117 8.27 16.35 9.16
N ALA A 118 9.01 15.69 8.30
CA ALA A 118 9.16 14.24 8.30
C ALA A 118 9.65 13.67 9.65
N ALA A 119 10.64 14.28 10.27
CA ALA A 119 11.16 13.80 11.56
C ALA A 119 10.07 13.80 12.65
N SER A 120 9.32 14.90 12.78
CA SER A 120 8.22 15.02 13.75
C SER A 120 7.05 14.10 13.40
N HIS A 121 6.70 14.02 12.12
CA HIS A 121 5.67 13.13 11.61
C HIS A 121 6.01 11.66 11.95
N ASN A 122 7.21 11.22 11.62
CA ASN A 122 7.67 9.86 11.88
C ASN A 122 7.69 9.52 13.38
N ALA A 123 8.05 10.47 14.24
CA ALA A 123 8.00 10.27 15.68
C ALA A 123 6.58 10.18 16.24
N THR A 124 5.59 10.70 15.53
CA THR A 124 4.16 10.70 15.93
C THR A 124 3.44 9.42 15.48
N LEU A 125 3.80 8.87 14.32
CA LEU A 125 3.09 7.76 13.69
C LEU A 125 2.98 6.49 14.55
N PRO A 126 4.02 6.06 15.31
CA PRO A 126 3.92 4.87 16.17
C PRO A 126 2.82 4.96 17.22
N PHE A 127 2.47 6.17 17.64
CA PHE A 127 1.47 6.43 18.70
C PHE A 127 0.10 6.81 18.14
N THR A 128 -0.04 6.92 16.83
CA THR A 128 -1.27 7.34 16.16
C THR A 128 -1.68 6.37 15.08
N ARG A 129 -1.19 6.58 13.85
CA ARG A 129 -1.59 5.78 12.68
C ARG A 129 -1.23 4.29 12.83
N ASN A 130 -0.03 3.97 13.30
CA ASN A 130 0.44 2.59 13.37
C ASN A 130 -0.23 1.77 14.48
N VAL A 131 -0.80 2.43 15.51
CA VAL A 131 -1.55 1.77 16.59
C VAL A 131 -2.81 1.06 16.05
N ILE A 132 -3.42 1.56 15.00
CA ILE A 132 -4.68 1.04 14.45
C ILE A 132 -4.48 -0.09 13.42
N GLY A 133 -3.24 -0.38 13.04
CA GLY A 133 -2.91 -1.50 12.14
C GLY A 133 -1.66 -1.28 11.30
N PRO A 134 -1.26 -2.31 10.54
CA PRO A 134 -0.08 -2.30 9.70
C PRO A 134 -0.02 -1.08 8.76
N MET A 135 1.19 -0.56 8.54
CA MET A 135 1.40 0.67 7.79
C MET A 135 2.51 0.50 6.76
N ASP A 136 2.16 0.62 5.48
CA ASP A 136 3.14 0.69 4.40
C ASP A 136 3.59 2.14 4.19
N TYR A 137 4.58 2.54 4.97
CA TYR A 137 5.17 3.88 4.94
C TYR A 137 6.14 4.07 3.76
N THR A 138 6.56 2.98 3.11
CA THR A 138 7.65 2.99 2.11
C THR A 138 8.97 3.55 2.67
N PRO A 139 9.49 3.01 3.79
CA PRO A 139 10.69 3.53 4.44
C PRO A 139 11.96 3.27 3.62
N CYS A 140 13.10 3.77 4.09
CA CYS A 140 14.41 3.61 3.44
C CYS A 140 14.55 4.38 2.12
N THR A 141 13.97 5.57 2.03
CA THR A 141 14.27 6.50 0.96
C THR A 141 15.60 7.17 1.24
N PHE A 142 16.68 6.67 0.63
CA PHE A 142 18.04 7.16 0.87
C PHE A 142 18.51 8.20 -0.14
N SER A 143 17.84 8.31 -1.28
CA SER A 143 18.16 9.25 -2.33
C SER A 143 17.46 10.60 -2.12
N ASP A 144 18.15 11.68 -2.49
CA ASP A 144 17.62 13.05 -2.51
C ASP A 144 17.24 13.45 -3.93
N SER A 145 16.37 12.66 -4.58
CA SER A 145 16.12 12.79 -6.01
C SER A 145 15.36 14.07 -6.39
N GLN A 146 14.43 14.51 -5.57
CA GLN A 146 13.65 15.75 -5.83
C GLN A 146 13.70 16.74 -4.67
N HIS A 147 13.49 16.29 -3.45
CA HIS A 147 13.54 17.12 -2.26
C HIS A 147 14.43 16.47 -1.21
N PRO A 148 15.52 17.15 -0.80
CA PRO A 148 16.47 16.59 0.17
C PRO A 148 15.81 16.26 1.51
N HIS A 149 16.22 15.15 2.12
CA HIS A 149 15.89 14.85 3.50
C HIS A 149 16.58 15.82 4.45
N ILE A 150 15.95 16.07 5.58
CA ILE A 150 16.63 16.63 6.77
C ILE A 150 16.94 15.54 7.81
N THR A 151 16.43 14.33 7.60
CA THR A 151 16.72 13.15 8.42
C THR A 151 18.00 12.46 7.93
N THR A 152 18.51 11.51 8.72
CA THR A 152 19.70 10.74 8.36
C THR A 152 19.31 9.39 7.74
N CYS A 153 20.22 8.76 7.00
CA CYS A 153 20.03 7.37 6.55
C CYS A 153 19.77 6.41 7.73
N GLY A 154 20.39 6.67 8.90
CA GLY A 154 20.11 5.91 10.12
C GLY A 154 18.66 6.07 10.60
N HIS A 155 18.10 7.26 10.48
CA HIS A 155 16.69 7.51 10.76
C HIS A 155 15.79 6.70 9.80
N GLU A 156 16.03 6.82 8.50
CA GLU A 156 15.26 6.09 7.47
C GLU A 156 15.29 4.57 7.68
N LEU A 157 16.50 4.03 8.01
CA LEU A 157 16.63 2.61 8.30
C LEU A 157 15.88 2.21 9.57
N ALA A 158 15.89 3.03 10.61
CA ALA A 158 15.18 2.76 11.86
C ALA A 158 13.65 2.66 11.67
N LEU A 159 13.08 3.35 10.67
CA LEU A 159 11.65 3.28 10.38
C LEU A 159 11.19 1.87 10.00
N THR A 160 12.06 1.05 9.41
CA THR A 160 11.72 -0.34 9.07
C THR A 160 11.46 -1.22 10.30
N VAL A 161 12.04 -0.84 11.44
CA VAL A 161 11.84 -1.51 12.73
C VAL A 161 10.74 -0.85 13.53
N LEU A 162 10.65 0.48 13.44
CA LEU A 162 9.70 1.27 14.22
C LEU A 162 8.26 1.08 13.76
N PHE A 163 8.04 1.01 12.44
CA PHE A 163 6.71 0.89 11.85
C PHE A 163 6.33 -0.56 11.64
N GLU A 164 5.32 -1.01 12.37
CA GLU A 164 4.75 -2.35 12.19
C GLU A 164 4.07 -2.45 10.83
N SER A 165 4.44 -3.47 10.06
CA SER A 165 3.84 -3.78 8.77
C SER A 165 4.11 -5.23 8.39
N GLY A 166 3.11 -5.94 7.91
CA GLY A 166 3.27 -7.31 7.40
C GLY A 166 4.02 -7.37 6.07
N LEU A 167 4.12 -6.25 5.37
CA LEU A 167 4.89 -6.07 4.14
C LEU A 167 5.36 -4.62 4.07
N GLN A 168 6.63 -4.41 3.77
CA GLN A 168 7.20 -3.09 3.57
C GLN A 168 7.75 -2.98 2.14
N HIS A 169 7.41 -1.89 1.45
CA HIS A 169 8.07 -1.52 0.21
C HIS A 169 9.27 -0.63 0.54
N LEU A 170 10.41 -0.96 -0.05
CA LEU A 170 11.62 -0.16 0.05
C LEU A 170 11.87 0.50 -1.30
N PRO A 171 11.87 1.82 -1.42
CA PRO A 171 11.86 2.52 -2.69
C PRO A 171 13.21 2.55 -3.42
N ASP A 172 14.34 2.37 -2.72
CA ASP A 172 15.70 2.42 -3.27
C ASP A 172 16.34 1.03 -3.44
#